data_6fbce6335cf7d665165bbc43094f7566
#
_entry.id   6fbce6335cf7d665165bbc43094f7566
#
_cell.length_a   1.000
_cell.length_b   1.000
_cell.length_c   1.000
_cell.angle_alpha   90.00
_cell.angle_beta   90.00
_cell.angle_gamma   90.00
#
_symmetry.space_group_name_H-M   'P 1'
#
loop_
_entity.id
_entity.type
_entity.pdbx_description
1 polymer ?
#
loop_
_entity_poly.entity_id
_entity_poly.type
_entity_poly.pdbx_seq_one_letter_code
_entity_poly.pdbx_strand_id
1 'polypeptide(L)'
;MTFSSALALLLISIVTASGFGGGGMRATESAEPTVATEMTALSIPIRTAASGEIQQIPLFSSKYAQTPVAKVNTEPITLKEFALELASMHSSMEASEMKGGQSYLKMLDRLITIKLVKQEALNIGFDGTPAVQKQIEDFALTTMIKQLLANQIVDLQVDAEQVEELYREMAVEAKLTNYKIFAQADAETLLANYKSGGDFKALADKLVAEAKAEVEAATEYAPLKDLLPAIAQAVYPMQNGDVSEIFKAESGYIIFRLEDKRVYEDPETRLVAANQLLQKASQKKQMEYLEALVDQYASFDKEAEEALDFAKIAELNPEAKGSEILGPLSKDQRTLVTVANDREMVLITIADIAKKLEGSLYHGTEKVLDPVKMDREKESVIWNSLVAVVGRLEAQAQGIDKTEAYLEKLTNFEDRVLFDTFIAKAVVPGIKVPEDDAKKYYYNHLEDYASPLMLKMNSLAFTKLESAQDALKKLQAGSDFKWVSANVNDLADESNKDVLGLGGSLLSVNALPHDLQHQVTGAQQGDLFLFAGPNDLYYVLTVEAAYPPEAKPYEDVRQEIGKVIYSQMINDALDEWVIKLKEVYETEVFIVQNDH
;
A
#
# COMPACT_ATOMS: atom_id res chain seq x y z
N MET A 1 5.13 -36.96 8.09
CA MET A 1 5.07 -36.17 6.84
C MET A 1 6.12 -35.07 6.91
N THR A 2 7.00 -34.99 5.95
CA THR A 2 7.86 -33.80 5.78
C THR A 2 7.05 -32.81 4.95
N PHE A 3 6.47 -31.79 5.60
CA PHE A 3 5.79 -30.71 4.89
C PHE A 3 6.79 -29.99 3.98
N SER A 4 6.47 -29.91 2.70
CA SER A 4 7.34 -29.26 1.72
C SER A 4 7.38 -27.75 1.97
N SER A 5 8.56 -27.18 2.13
CA SER A 5 8.84 -25.76 2.43
C SER A 5 8.17 -24.75 1.45
N ALA A 6 7.68 -25.22 0.31
CA ALA A 6 7.01 -24.38 -0.69
C ALA A 6 5.59 -23.94 -0.30
N LEU A 7 4.90 -24.65 0.62
CA LEU A 7 3.52 -24.36 0.99
C LEU A 7 3.40 -23.30 2.11
N ALA A 8 4.46 -23.11 2.84
CA ALA A 8 4.55 -22.19 3.98
C ALA A 8 4.41 -20.70 3.61
N LEU A 9 4.63 -20.33 2.36
CA LEU A 9 4.65 -18.93 1.89
C LEU A 9 3.26 -18.27 1.83
N LEU A 10 2.16 -19.02 1.81
CA LEU A 10 0.82 -18.45 1.62
C LEU A 10 0.27 -17.77 2.89
N LEU A 11 0.57 -18.29 4.08
CA LEU A 11 0.11 -17.72 5.36
C LEU A 11 0.89 -16.46 5.77
N ILE A 12 2.14 -16.38 5.36
CA ILE A 12 2.99 -15.22 5.65
C ILE A 12 2.50 -13.99 4.90
N SER A 13 1.87 -14.14 3.73
CA SER A 13 1.26 -13.04 2.98
C SER A 13 0.11 -12.36 3.73
N ILE A 14 -0.62 -13.08 4.59
CA ILE A 14 -1.68 -12.51 5.44
C ILE A 14 -1.08 -11.73 6.62
N VAL A 15 0.10 -12.13 7.10
CA VAL A 15 0.79 -11.46 8.22
C VAL A 15 1.59 -10.24 7.76
N THR A 16 2.10 -10.23 6.51
CA THR A 16 2.93 -9.13 5.97
C THR A 16 2.14 -8.01 5.30
N ALA A 17 0.88 -8.24 4.89
CA ALA A 17 0.04 -7.22 4.25
C ALA A 17 -0.52 -6.15 5.20
N SER A 18 -0.37 -6.33 6.51
CA SER A 18 -0.70 -5.30 7.49
C SER A 18 0.60 -4.74 8.07
N GLY A 19 0.95 -3.54 7.61
CA GLY A 19 2.17 -2.80 7.87
C GLY A 19 2.76 -2.97 9.26
N PHE A 20 4.01 -3.41 9.30
CA PHE A 20 4.88 -3.23 10.44
C PHE A 20 5.16 -1.72 10.63
N GLY A 21 4.33 -1.08 11.43
CA GLY A 21 4.66 0.21 12.05
C GLY A 21 5.72 -0.02 13.11
N GLY A 22 6.92 0.43 12.82
CA GLY A 22 8.07 0.70 13.62
C GLY A 22 8.15 0.20 15.06
N GLY A 23 9.05 -0.73 15.31
CA GLY A 23 9.69 -0.98 16.59
C GLY A 23 11.20 -0.75 16.45
N GLY A 24 11.66 0.31 17.09
CA GLY A 24 12.93 1.00 17.02
C GLY A 24 14.21 0.18 16.86
N MET A 25 14.95 0.50 15.80
CA MET A 25 16.39 0.48 15.82
C MET A 25 16.89 1.78 16.50
N ARG A 26 17.73 1.66 17.52
CA ARG A 26 18.57 2.77 17.98
C ARG A 26 19.54 3.11 16.84
N ALA A 27 19.17 4.08 16.03
CA ALA A 27 20.11 4.78 15.19
C ALA A 27 20.88 5.76 16.05
N THR A 28 22.20 5.71 15.99
CA THR A 28 23.10 6.74 16.46
C THR A 28 22.78 8.06 15.75
N GLU A 29 22.74 9.12 16.56
CA GLU A 29 22.53 10.53 16.22
C GLU A 29 23.11 10.95 14.88
N SER A 30 22.25 11.42 14.00
CA SER A 30 22.34 12.70 13.29
C SER A 30 21.30 12.76 12.17
N ALA A 31 20.16 13.39 12.43
CA ALA A 31 19.38 14.26 11.56
C ALA A 31 17.96 14.47 12.10
N GLU A 32 17.70 15.70 12.44
CA GLU A 32 16.46 16.42 12.68
C GLU A 32 15.43 15.87 13.69
N PRO A 33 15.42 16.44 14.91
CA PRO A 33 14.41 16.16 15.94
C PRO A 33 13.31 17.24 15.91
N THR A 34 12.63 17.50 14.81
CA THR A 34 11.65 18.61 14.82
C THR A 34 10.23 18.14 15.06
N VAL A 35 9.79 17.01 14.53
CA VAL A 35 8.39 16.58 14.65
C VAL A 35 8.11 15.83 15.97
N ALA A 36 9.00 14.94 16.40
CA ALA A 36 8.80 14.19 17.66
C ALA A 36 8.91 15.05 18.92
N THR A 37 9.68 16.16 18.88
CA THR A 37 9.86 17.08 20.00
C THR A 37 8.69 18.04 20.16
N GLU A 38 8.03 18.44 19.07
CA GLU A 38 6.83 19.28 19.12
C GLU A 38 5.60 18.51 19.64
N MET A 39 5.45 17.23 19.32
CA MET A 39 4.34 16.41 19.79
C MET A 39 4.37 16.16 21.32
N THR A 40 5.56 16.09 21.92
CA THR A 40 5.69 15.91 23.39
C THR A 40 5.32 17.16 24.21
N ALA A 41 5.20 18.33 23.61
CA ALA A 41 4.83 19.59 24.27
C ALA A 41 3.32 19.90 24.26
N LEU A 42 2.51 19.13 23.53
CA LEU A 42 1.07 19.32 23.44
C LEU A 42 0.38 18.92 24.75
N SER A 43 -0.29 19.90 25.38
CA SER A 43 -1.10 19.69 26.59
C SER A 43 -2.53 20.14 26.34
N ILE A 44 -3.48 19.41 26.91
CA ILE A 44 -4.90 19.76 26.86
C ILE A 44 -5.46 20.02 28.25
N PRO A 45 -6.37 21.00 28.40
CA PRO A 45 -7.03 21.27 29.67
C PRO A 45 -8.12 20.23 29.94
N ILE A 46 -7.95 19.46 30.99
CA ILE A 46 -8.91 18.43 31.41
C ILE A 46 -9.43 18.81 32.79
N ARG A 47 -10.76 18.79 32.98
CA ARG A 47 -11.42 18.90 34.28
C ARG A 47 -11.36 17.53 34.93
N THR A 48 -10.66 17.44 36.05
CA THR A 48 -10.55 16.18 36.81
C THR A 48 -11.86 15.83 37.49
N ALA A 49 -12.36 14.61 37.28
CA ALA A 49 -13.63 14.16 37.85
C ALA A 49 -13.65 14.16 39.38
N ALA A 50 -12.49 14.03 40.03
CA ALA A 50 -12.39 13.96 41.49
C ALA A 50 -12.42 15.33 42.20
N SER A 51 -11.80 16.38 41.64
CA SER A 51 -11.69 17.69 42.27
C SER A 51 -12.44 18.81 41.55
N GLY A 52 -12.87 18.59 40.28
CA GLY A 52 -13.45 19.62 39.43
C GLY A 52 -12.44 20.66 38.93
N GLU A 53 -11.16 20.52 39.29
CA GLU A 53 -10.10 21.43 38.86
C GLU A 53 -9.65 21.16 37.41
N ILE A 54 -9.32 22.25 36.71
CA ILE A 54 -8.78 22.15 35.34
C ILE A 54 -7.26 22.02 35.44
N GLN A 55 -6.74 20.95 34.87
CA GLN A 55 -5.31 20.68 34.78
C GLN A 55 -4.86 20.59 33.34
N GLN A 56 -3.70 21.18 33.04
CA GLN A 56 -3.03 21.00 31.73
C GLN A 56 -2.32 19.64 31.74
N ILE A 57 -2.82 18.69 30.97
CA ILE A 57 -2.29 17.33 30.94
C ILE A 57 -1.58 17.09 29.63
N PRO A 58 -0.30 16.63 29.64
CA PRO A 58 0.42 16.29 28.42
C PRO A 58 -0.25 15.14 27.67
N LEU A 59 -0.57 15.37 26.41
CA LEU A 59 -1.40 14.49 25.58
C LEU A 59 -0.81 13.08 25.40
N PHE A 60 0.51 12.98 25.22
CA PHE A 60 1.20 11.71 24.95
C PHE A 60 1.92 11.13 26.19
N SER A 61 1.52 11.53 27.39
CA SER A 61 2.14 11.05 28.62
C SER A 61 1.55 9.71 29.07
N SER A 62 2.40 8.69 29.18
CA SER A 62 2.01 7.37 29.70
C SER A 62 1.46 7.43 31.12
N LYS A 63 1.92 8.41 31.92
CA LYS A 63 1.44 8.64 33.31
C LYS A 63 -0.06 8.97 33.38
N TYR A 64 -0.58 9.64 32.36
CA TYR A 64 -1.97 10.10 32.30
C TYR A 64 -2.80 9.32 31.26
N ALA A 65 -2.26 8.26 30.70
CA ALA A 65 -2.87 7.47 29.63
C ALA A 65 -4.33 7.05 29.95
N GLN A 66 -4.61 6.69 31.18
CA GLN A 66 -5.93 6.25 31.65
C GLN A 66 -6.83 7.39 32.15
N THR A 67 -6.40 8.66 32.04
CA THR A 67 -7.24 9.81 32.43
C THR A 67 -8.44 9.89 31.49
N PRO A 68 -9.69 9.93 32.00
CA PRO A 68 -10.86 10.07 31.15
C PRO A 68 -10.91 11.48 30.54
N VAL A 69 -11.10 11.57 29.24
CA VAL A 69 -11.35 12.82 28.49
C VAL A 69 -12.84 13.02 28.20
N ALA A 70 -13.59 11.92 28.15
CA ALA A 70 -15.05 11.88 28.16
C ALA A 70 -15.53 10.56 28.75
N LYS A 71 -16.85 10.43 28.92
CA LYS A 71 -17.50 9.21 29.40
C LYS A 71 -18.88 9.09 28.78
N VAL A 72 -19.23 7.88 28.37
CA VAL A 72 -20.58 7.54 27.90
C VAL A 72 -21.14 6.47 28.82
N ASN A 73 -22.16 6.80 29.60
CA ASN A 73 -22.63 6.03 30.76
C ASN A 73 -21.46 5.71 31.71
N THR A 74 -21.08 4.42 31.81
CA THR A 74 -19.99 3.94 32.66
C THR A 74 -18.67 3.77 31.90
N GLU A 75 -18.68 3.86 30.57
CA GLU A 75 -17.52 3.60 29.72
C GLU A 75 -16.71 4.89 29.51
N PRO A 76 -15.46 4.99 30.00
CA PRO A 76 -14.63 6.14 29.76
C PRO A 76 -14.00 6.10 28.38
N ILE A 77 -13.80 7.27 27.79
CA ILE A 77 -12.87 7.52 26.68
C ILE A 77 -11.60 8.05 27.31
N THR A 78 -10.49 7.33 27.16
CA THR A 78 -9.22 7.65 27.82
C THR A 78 -8.39 8.65 27.01
N LEU A 79 -7.47 9.33 27.69
CA LEU A 79 -6.47 10.19 27.04
C LEU A 79 -5.63 9.39 26.02
N LYS A 80 -5.35 8.12 26.31
CA LYS A 80 -4.62 7.23 25.39
C LYS A 80 -5.40 7.00 24.10
N GLU A 81 -6.70 6.65 24.18
CA GLU A 81 -7.56 6.47 23.02
C GLU A 81 -7.63 7.75 22.17
N PHE A 82 -7.81 8.89 22.84
CA PHE A 82 -7.86 10.20 22.21
C PHE A 82 -6.53 10.56 21.51
N ALA A 83 -5.39 10.32 22.16
CA ALA A 83 -4.07 10.59 21.62
C ALA A 83 -3.72 9.68 20.41
N LEU A 84 -4.15 8.42 20.45
CA LEU A 84 -3.97 7.48 19.33
C LEU A 84 -4.79 7.89 18.11
N GLU A 85 -6.03 8.30 18.32
CA GLU A 85 -6.89 8.79 17.22
C GLU A 85 -6.30 10.07 16.60
N LEU A 86 -5.80 10.97 17.44
CA LEU A 86 -5.10 12.18 16.98
C LEU A 86 -3.86 11.85 16.15
N ALA A 87 -3.05 10.90 16.60
CA ALA A 87 -1.85 10.47 15.88
C ALA A 87 -2.18 9.82 14.53
N SER A 88 -3.28 9.07 14.44
CA SER A 88 -3.72 8.42 13.19
C SER A 88 -4.13 9.44 12.13
N MET A 89 -4.72 10.55 12.51
CA MET A 89 -5.11 11.64 11.61
C MET A 89 -3.91 12.45 11.10
N HIS A 90 -2.87 12.64 11.93
CA HIS A 90 -1.66 13.37 11.53
C HIS A 90 -0.88 12.67 10.40
N SER A 91 -1.05 11.37 10.24
CA SER A 91 -0.44 10.62 9.14
C SER A 91 -1.18 10.80 7.79
N SER A 92 -2.40 11.35 7.81
CA SER A 92 -3.29 11.46 6.65
C SER A 92 -3.64 12.90 6.23
N MET A 93 -3.36 13.92 7.04
CA MET A 93 -3.65 15.34 6.75
C MET A 93 -2.41 16.22 6.92
N GLU A 94 -2.29 17.27 6.10
CA GLU A 94 -1.23 18.26 6.29
C GLU A 94 -1.36 18.93 7.66
N ALA A 95 -0.27 18.99 8.40
CA ALA A 95 -0.19 19.50 9.79
C ALA A 95 -0.66 20.97 9.96
N SER A 96 -0.91 21.71 8.88
CA SER A 96 -1.36 23.09 8.86
C SER A 96 -2.85 23.27 9.21
N GLU A 97 -3.70 22.27 8.96
CA GLU A 97 -5.15 22.38 9.20
C GLU A 97 -5.57 22.06 10.64
N MET A 98 -4.66 21.53 11.48
CA MET A 98 -4.97 21.02 12.82
C MET A 98 -4.61 21.96 13.98
N LYS A 99 -4.25 23.21 13.72
CA LYS A 99 -3.89 24.19 14.75
C LYS A 99 -5.14 24.91 15.32
N GLY A 100 -6.02 24.16 16.00
CA GLY A 100 -7.13 24.83 16.71
C GLY A 100 -7.93 23.91 17.62
N GLY A 101 -8.42 24.43 18.75
CA GLY A 101 -9.23 23.70 19.74
C GLY A 101 -10.51 23.06 19.17
N GLN A 102 -11.03 23.56 18.06
CA GLN A 102 -12.19 22.98 17.36
C GLN A 102 -11.90 21.57 16.78
N SER A 103 -10.66 21.28 16.36
CA SER A 103 -10.29 19.98 15.82
C SER A 103 -10.31 18.90 16.91
N TYR A 104 -9.87 19.20 18.12
CA TYR A 104 -9.90 18.28 19.25
C TYR A 104 -11.33 17.92 19.68
N LEU A 105 -12.25 18.88 19.68
CA LEU A 105 -13.65 18.63 20.04
C LEU A 105 -14.36 17.78 19.00
N LYS A 106 -14.13 18.02 17.71
CA LYS A 106 -14.67 17.18 16.63
C LYS A 106 -14.20 15.73 16.74
N MET A 107 -12.92 15.54 17.07
CA MET A 107 -12.36 14.21 17.27
C MET A 107 -12.97 13.53 18.50
N LEU A 108 -13.09 14.26 19.62
CA LEU A 108 -13.73 13.72 20.81
C LEU A 108 -15.19 13.35 20.55
N ASP A 109 -15.92 14.18 19.81
CA ASP A 109 -17.32 13.90 19.43
C ASP A 109 -17.43 12.65 18.57
N ARG A 110 -16.45 12.39 17.67
CA ARG A 110 -16.35 11.15 16.93
C ARG A 110 -16.16 9.92 17.83
N LEU A 111 -15.26 9.98 18.81
CA LEU A 111 -15.07 8.90 19.78
C LEU A 111 -16.33 8.67 20.63
N ILE A 112 -16.98 9.76 21.07
CA ILE A 112 -18.26 9.68 21.76
C ILE A 112 -19.32 9.01 20.89
N THR A 113 -19.40 9.39 19.61
CA THR A 113 -20.32 8.77 18.63
C THR A 113 -20.09 7.27 18.54
N ILE A 114 -18.83 6.82 18.40
CA ILE A 114 -18.49 5.39 18.36
C ILE A 114 -19.00 4.67 19.60
N LYS A 115 -18.77 5.24 20.82
CA LYS A 115 -19.22 4.62 22.06
C LYS A 115 -20.74 4.60 22.20
N LEU A 116 -21.45 5.67 21.79
CA LEU A 116 -22.91 5.73 21.79
C LEU A 116 -23.53 4.66 20.87
N VAL A 117 -23.03 4.61 19.65
CA VAL A 117 -23.49 3.63 18.63
C VAL A 117 -23.19 2.20 19.07
N LYS A 118 -22.01 1.94 19.65
CA LYS A 118 -21.67 0.64 20.23
C LYS A 118 -22.68 0.22 21.30
N GLN A 119 -22.97 1.12 22.26
CA GLN A 119 -23.93 0.79 23.33
C GLN A 119 -25.31 0.48 22.80
N GLU A 120 -25.77 1.20 21.78
CA GLU A 120 -27.03 0.89 21.14
C GLU A 120 -26.97 -0.42 20.34
N ALA A 121 -25.87 -0.70 19.65
CA ALA A 121 -25.66 -1.99 18.95
C ALA A 121 -25.73 -3.19 19.93
N LEU A 122 -25.17 -3.04 21.13
CA LEU A 122 -25.26 -4.02 22.22
C LEU A 122 -26.70 -4.14 22.74
N ASN A 123 -27.39 -3.01 22.94
CA ASN A 123 -28.79 -2.98 23.40
C ASN A 123 -29.73 -3.69 22.43
N ILE A 124 -29.49 -3.56 21.11
CA ILE A 124 -30.23 -4.25 20.06
C ILE A 124 -29.84 -5.76 19.96
N GLY A 125 -28.69 -6.16 20.53
CA GLY A 125 -28.18 -7.52 20.50
C GLY A 125 -27.42 -7.89 19.21
N PHE A 126 -26.77 -6.91 18.55
CA PHE A 126 -25.96 -7.17 17.37
C PHE A 126 -24.71 -7.98 17.67
N ASP A 127 -24.16 -7.86 18.88
CA ASP A 127 -23.04 -8.66 19.38
C ASP A 127 -23.34 -10.16 19.40
N GLY A 128 -24.60 -10.57 19.66
CA GLY A 128 -25.05 -11.96 19.65
C GLY A 128 -25.25 -12.54 18.23
N THR A 129 -25.09 -11.75 17.17
CA THR A 129 -25.30 -12.27 15.80
C THR A 129 -24.12 -13.13 15.36
N PRO A 130 -24.37 -14.31 14.71
CA PRO A 130 -23.29 -15.22 14.29
C PRO A 130 -22.22 -14.57 13.42
N ALA A 131 -22.61 -13.59 12.59
CA ALA A 131 -21.69 -12.88 11.72
C ALA A 131 -20.71 -11.97 12.49
N VAL A 132 -21.19 -11.28 13.53
CA VAL A 132 -20.38 -10.42 14.40
C VAL A 132 -19.46 -11.26 15.26
N GLN A 133 -20.01 -12.30 15.92
CA GLN A 133 -19.23 -13.22 16.75
C GLN A 133 -18.08 -13.85 15.96
N LYS A 134 -18.37 -14.34 14.74
CA LYS A 134 -17.33 -14.91 13.89
C LYS A 134 -16.24 -13.92 13.54
N GLN A 135 -16.56 -12.66 13.23
CA GLN A 135 -15.55 -11.64 12.93
C GLN A 135 -14.64 -11.36 14.14
N ILE A 136 -15.24 -11.29 15.34
CA ILE A 136 -14.49 -11.07 16.59
C ILE A 136 -13.59 -12.26 16.90
N GLU A 137 -14.12 -13.49 16.79
CA GLU A 137 -13.34 -14.73 17.00
C GLU A 137 -12.17 -14.86 16.01
N ASP A 138 -12.40 -14.59 14.72
CA ASP A 138 -11.37 -14.66 13.69
C ASP A 138 -10.27 -13.61 13.95
N PHE A 139 -10.64 -12.39 14.37
CA PHE A 139 -9.69 -11.35 14.73
C PHE A 139 -8.91 -11.68 16.01
N ALA A 140 -9.60 -12.17 17.03
CA ALA A 140 -9.00 -12.59 18.31
C ALA A 140 -7.92 -13.65 18.08
N LEU A 141 -8.27 -14.70 17.33
CA LEU A 141 -7.36 -15.77 16.97
C LEU A 141 -6.14 -15.27 16.18
N THR A 142 -6.40 -14.49 15.13
CA THR A 142 -5.32 -13.94 14.28
C THR A 142 -4.38 -13.04 15.07
N THR A 143 -4.91 -12.22 15.96
CA THR A 143 -4.12 -11.30 16.80
C THR A 143 -3.28 -12.06 17.82
N MET A 144 -3.80 -13.11 18.45
CA MET A 144 -3.02 -13.97 19.35
C MET A 144 -1.86 -14.63 18.63
N ILE A 145 -2.11 -15.23 17.46
CA ILE A 145 -1.07 -15.91 16.68
C ILE A 145 -0.02 -14.91 16.20
N LYS A 146 -0.43 -13.73 15.72
CA LYS A 146 0.51 -12.66 15.33
C LYS A 146 1.42 -12.26 16.49
N GLN A 147 0.88 -12.08 17.69
CA GLN A 147 1.68 -11.73 18.86
C GLN A 147 2.61 -12.88 19.28
N LEU A 148 2.12 -14.13 19.26
CA LEU A 148 2.93 -15.30 19.53
C LEU A 148 4.16 -15.38 18.62
N LEU A 149 3.94 -15.20 17.30
CA LEU A 149 5.00 -15.23 16.31
C LEU A 149 5.93 -14.01 16.40
N ALA A 150 5.39 -12.83 16.71
CA ALA A 150 6.20 -11.63 16.93
C ALA A 150 7.17 -11.81 18.11
N ASN A 151 6.73 -12.47 19.19
CA ASN A 151 7.58 -12.75 20.35
C ASN A 151 8.79 -13.64 20.00
N GLN A 152 8.70 -14.49 18.96
CA GLN A 152 9.80 -15.36 18.54
C GLN A 152 10.93 -14.62 17.83
N ILE A 153 10.68 -13.43 17.32
CA ILE A 153 11.64 -12.68 16.48
C ILE A 153 12.15 -11.38 17.10
N VAL A 154 11.77 -11.09 18.37
CA VAL A 154 12.17 -9.84 19.06
C VAL A 154 13.69 -9.62 19.06
N ASP A 155 14.46 -10.69 19.32
CA ASP A 155 15.92 -10.63 19.39
C ASP A 155 16.61 -11.16 18.13
N LEU A 156 15.86 -11.28 17.02
CA LEU A 156 16.41 -11.83 15.78
C LEU A 156 17.36 -10.82 15.14
N GLN A 157 18.57 -11.26 14.87
CA GLN A 157 19.59 -10.49 14.15
C GLN A 157 20.02 -11.25 12.91
N VAL A 158 20.43 -10.52 11.90
CA VAL A 158 21.03 -11.06 10.68
C VAL A 158 22.54 -10.90 10.73
N ASP A 159 23.24 -11.84 10.11
CA ASP A 159 24.68 -11.81 10.01
C ASP A 159 25.15 -10.64 9.13
N ALA A 160 26.07 -9.83 9.66
CA ALA A 160 26.62 -8.68 8.95
C ALA A 160 27.37 -9.08 7.66
N GLU A 161 27.98 -10.26 7.62
CA GLU A 161 28.66 -10.78 6.43
C GLU A 161 27.65 -11.11 5.33
N GLN A 162 26.52 -11.74 5.67
CA GLN A 162 25.44 -12.02 4.74
C GLN A 162 24.78 -10.73 4.22
N VAL A 163 24.63 -9.72 5.09
CA VAL A 163 24.14 -8.40 4.66
C VAL A 163 25.09 -7.78 3.65
N GLU A 164 26.39 -7.84 3.91
CA GLU A 164 27.41 -7.29 3.01
C GLU A 164 27.45 -8.05 1.67
N GLU A 165 27.30 -9.37 1.69
CA GLU A 165 27.23 -10.20 0.48
C GLU A 165 26.01 -9.81 -0.38
N LEU A 166 24.81 -9.81 0.20
CA LEU A 166 23.59 -9.43 -0.50
C LEU A 166 23.64 -7.97 -0.96
N TYR A 167 24.18 -7.07 -0.14
CA TYR A 167 24.38 -5.68 -0.51
C TYR A 167 25.24 -5.55 -1.77
N ARG A 168 26.38 -6.26 -1.84
CA ARG A 168 27.27 -6.25 -3.01
C ARG A 168 26.59 -6.78 -4.27
N GLU A 169 25.69 -7.74 -4.12
CA GLU A 169 24.87 -8.25 -5.22
C GLU A 169 23.86 -7.21 -5.71
N MET A 170 23.25 -6.47 -4.79
CA MET A 170 22.21 -5.48 -5.10
C MET A 170 22.76 -4.13 -5.55
N ALA A 171 23.89 -3.71 -4.97
CA ALA A 171 24.53 -2.41 -5.23
C ALA A 171 25.48 -2.47 -6.44
N VAL A 172 25.04 -3.12 -7.51
CA VAL A 172 25.80 -3.20 -8.76
C VAL A 172 25.30 -2.13 -9.72
N GLU A 173 26.23 -1.40 -10.32
CA GLU A 173 25.99 -0.52 -11.46
C GLU A 173 26.81 -0.98 -12.67
N ALA A 174 26.23 -0.81 -13.84
CA ALA A 174 26.82 -1.25 -15.09
C ALA A 174 26.89 -0.11 -16.10
N LYS A 175 27.91 -0.17 -16.92
CA LYS A 175 28.11 0.70 -18.06
C LYS A 175 27.87 -0.10 -19.33
N LEU A 176 26.76 0.20 -20.04
CA LEU A 176 26.29 -0.58 -21.19
C LEU A 176 26.34 0.25 -22.46
N THR A 177 26.95 -0.28 -23.50
CA THR A 177 26.78 0.27 -24.85
C THR A 177 25.64 -0.46 -25.55
N ASN A 178 24.56 0.25 -25.86
CA ASN A 178 23.35 -0.30 -26.47
C ASN A 178 23.40 -0.15 -27.98
N TYR A 179 23.12 -1.23 -28.70
CA TYR A 179 22.92 -1.23 -30.15
C TYR A 179 21.48 -1.60 -30.44
N LYS A 180 20.73 -0.65 -31.01
CA LYS A 180 19.35 -0.86 -31.45
C LYS A 180 19.35 -1.19 -32.94
N ILE A 181 19.06 -2.45 -33.29
CA ILE A 181 19.02 -2.97 -34.64
C ILE A 181 17.57 -2.97 -35.13
N PHE A 182 17.31 -2.44 -36.31
CA PHE A 182 15.94 -2.26 -36.80
C PHE A 182 15.27 -3.55 -37.29
N ALA A 183 16.06 -4.51 -37.85
CA ALA A 183 15.54 -5.75 -38.35
C ALA A 183 16.05 -6.97 -37.57
N GLN A 184 15.17 -7.92 -37.29
CA GLN A 184 15.49 -9.16 -36.57
C GLN A 184 16.61 -9.96 -37.24
N ALA A 185 16.55 -10.11 -38.58
CA ALA A 185 17.55 -10.86 -39.34
C ALA A 185 18.95 -10.27 -39.21
N ASP A 186 19.09 -8.94 -39.15
CA ASP A 186 20.38 -8.25 -38.94
C ASP A 186 20.89 -8.48 -37.53
N ALA A 187 20.02 -8.46 -36.50
CA ALA A 187 20.40 -8.74 -35.13
C ALA A 187 20.86 -10.19 -34.92
N GLU A 188 20.12 -11.14 -35.50
CA GLU A 188 20.49 -12.58 -35.51
C GLU A 188 21.83 -12.81 -36.20
N THR A 189 22.04 -12.17 -37.36
CA THR A 189 23.29 -12.26 -38.14
C THR A 189 24.47 -11.66 -37.36
N LEU A 190 24.27 -10.51 -36.72
CA LEU A 190 25.28 -9.88 -35.88
C LEU A 190 25.73 -10.82 -34.76
N LEU A 191 24.76 -11.36 -34.01
CA LEU A 191 25.04 -12.24 -32.89
C LEU A 191 25.68 -13.56 -33.32
N ALA A 192 25.25 -14.14 -34.42
CA ALA A 192 25.83 -15.36 -35.00
C ALA A 192 27.28 -15.16 -35.41
N ASN A 193 27.59 -14.03 -36.07
CA ASN A 193 28.97 -13.70 -36.48
C ASN A 193 29.87 -13.44 -35.24
N TYR A 194 29.36 -12.77 -34.21
CA TYR A 194 30.06 -12.60 -32.94
C TYR A 194 30.35 -13.98 -32.27
N LYS A 195 29.35 -14.85 -32.17
CA LYS A 195 29.51 -16.20 -31.58
C LYS A 195 30.48 -17.09 -32.39
N SER A 196 30.70 -16.75 -33.66
CA SER A 196 31.69 -17.43 -34.52
C SER A 196 33.10 -16.84 -34.37
N GLY A 197 33.32 -15.90 -33.48
CA GLY A 197 34.64 -15.31 -33.18
C GLY A 197 34.91 -13.97 -33.85
N GLY A 198 33.90 -13.33 -34.41
CA GLY A 198 34.02 -11.97 -34.96
C GLY A 198 34.11 -10.91 -33.88
N ASP A 199 34.74 -9.77 -34.19
CA ASP A 199 34.75 -8.61 -33.32
C ASP A 199 33.36 -7.95 -33.29
N PHE A 200 32.69 -7.99 -32.14
CA PHE A 200 31.32 -7.48 -32.01
C PHE A 200 31.22 -6.00 -32.37
N LYS A 201 32.17 -5.18 -31.86
CA LYS A 201 32.14 -3.74 -32.08
C LYS A 201 32.28 -3.41 -33.56
N ALA A 202 33.23 -4.03 -34.24
CA ALA A 202 33.43 -3.81 -35.67
C ALA A 202 32.23 -4.25 -36.52
N LEU A 203 31.58 -5.35 -36.15
CA LEU A 203 30.38 -5.85 -36.80
C LEU A 203 29.16 -4.93 -36.58
N ALA A 204 28.97 -4.44 -35.37
CA ALA A 204 27.88 -3.55 -34.99
C ALA A 204 28.06 -2.15 -35.59
N ASP A 205 29.27 -1.58 -35.55
CA ASP A 205 29.61 -0.29 -36.16
C ASP A 205 29.36 -0.30 -37.69
N LYS A 206 29.53 -1.45 -38.34
CA LYS A 206 29.19 -1.61 -39.76
C LYS A 206 27.68 -1.48 -39.98
N LEU A 207 26.84 -2.08 -39.14
CA LEU A 207 25.37 -1.94 -39.24
C LEU A 207 24.94 -0.48 -38.98
N VAL A 208 25.61 0.21 -38.07
CA VAL A 208 25.38 1.65 -37.84
C VAL A 208 25.74 2.47 -39.07
N ALA A 209 26.90 2.19 -39.70
CA ALA A 209 27.32 2.87 -40.96
C ALA A 209 26.38 2.59 -42.12
N GLU A 210 25.72 1.42 -42.15
CA GLU A 210 24.71 1.03 -43.14
C GLU A 210 23.30 1.57 -42.82
N ALA A 211 23.14 2.38 -41.76
CA ALA A 211 21.86 2.89 -41.25
C ALA A 211 20.85 1.78 -40.92
N LYS A 212 21.31 0.60 -40.48
CA LYS A 212 20.53 -0.54 -40.04
C LYS A 212 20.44 -0.64 -38.52
N ALA A 213 21.26 0.12 -37.82
CA ALA A 213 21.30 0.18 -36.36
C ALA A 213 21.62 1.57 -35.88
N GLU A 214 21.23 1.86 -34.65
CA GLU A 214 21.65 3.01 -33.85
C GLU A 214 22.51 2.53 -32.68
N VAL A 215 23.48 3.34 -32.26
CA VAL A 215 24.30 3.06 -31.10
C VAL A 215 24.14 4.16 -30.05
N GLU A 216 23.90 3.76 -28.84
CA GLU A 216 23.94 4.60 -27.65
C GLU A 216 25.14 4.15 -26.82
N ALA A 217 26.22 4.94 -26.92
CA ALA A 217 27.44 4.64 -26.20
C ALA A 217 27.27 4.89 -24.70
N ALA A 218 27.81 4.00 -23.88
CA ALA A 218 27.79 4.15 -22.44
C ALA A 218 28.59 5.39 -22.01
N THR A 219 27.91 6.40 -21.51
CA THR A 219 28.55 7.61 -20.92
C THR A 219 28.66 7.51 -19.42
N GLU A 220 27.66 6.93 -18.76
CA GLU A 220 27.52 6.85 -17.31
C GLU A 220 27.22 5.42 -16.85
N TYR A 221 27.40 5.16 -15.55
CA TYR A 221 26.95 3.92 -14.93
C TYR A 221 25.48 4.04 -14.57
N ALA A 222 24.74 2.96 -14.80
CA ALA A 222 23.36 2.82 -14.39
C ALA A 222 23.24 1.71 -13.33
N PRO A 223 22.66 1.96 -12.15
CA PRO A 223 22.37 0.94 -11.17
C PRO A 223 21.48 -0.18 -11.78
N LEU A 224 21.78 -1.44 -11.51
CA LEU A 224 21.00 -2.55 -12.05
C LEU A 224 19.52 -2.49 -11.62
N LYS A 225 19.23 -1.92 -10.44
CA LYS A 225 17.87 -1.70 -9.93
C LYS A 225 17.02 -0.76 -10.81
N ASP A 226 17.67 0.13 -11.57
CA ASP A 226 17.02 1.12 -12.43
C ASP A 226 16.84 0.62 -13.87
N LEU A 227 17.44 -0.53 -14.20
CA LEU A 227 17.30 -1.18 -15.50
C LEU A 227 16.02 -2.02 -15.56
N LEU A 228 15.52 -2.27 -16.77
CA LEU A 228 14.45 -3.24 -16.96
C LEU A 228 14.84 -4.60 -16.36
N PRO A 229 13.94 -5.30 -15.65
CA PRO A 229 14.29 -6.55 -14.95
C PRO A 229 14.97 -7.60 -15.81
N ALA A 230 14.55 -7.74 -17.07
CA ALA A 230 15.16 -8.68 -18.03
C ALA A 230 16.61 -8.30 -18.38
N ILE A 231 16.91 -7.00 -18.47
CA ILE A 231 18.26 -6.49 -18.75
C ILE A 231 19.14 -6.67 -17.52
N ALA A 232 18.65 -6.28 -16.33
CA ALA A 232 19.37 -6.45 -15.06
C ALA A 232 19.76 -7.91 -14.82
N GLN A 233 18.82 -8.84 -15.05
CA GLN A 233 19.04 -10.28 -14.93
C GLN A 233 20.10 -10.80 -15.92
N ALA A 234 20.13 -10.27 -17.14
CA ALA A 234 21.13 -10.64 -18.14
C ALA A 234 22.51 -10.07 -17.79
N VAL A 235 22.60 -8.83 -17.30
CA VAL A 235 23.87 -8.17 -16.95
C VAL A 235 24.52 -8.80 -15.73
N TYR A 236 23.74 -9.31 -14.78
CA TYR A 236 24.25 -9.82 -13.52
C TYR A 236 25.38 -10.86 -13.68
N PRO A 237 25.24 -11.95 -14.49
CA PRO A 237 26.29 -12.94 -14.69
C PRO A 237 27.40 -12.51 -15.68
N MET A 238 27.22 -11.41 -16.45
CA MET A 238 28.16 -11.00 -17.50
C MET A 238 29.49 -10.51 -16.89
N GLN A 239 30.55 -10.66 -17.66
CA GLN A 239 31.88 -10.06 -17.42
C GLN A 239 32.12 -8.87 -18.35
N ASN A 240 33.06 -7.99 -17.97
CA ASN A 240 33.41 -6.84 -18.80
C ASN A 240 33.83 -7.30 -20.19
N GLY A 241 33.19 -6.72 -21.22
CA GLY A 241 33.39 -7.09 -22.63
C GLY A 241 32.36 -8.07 -23.19
N ASP A 242 31.55 -8.73 -22.34
CA ASP A 242 30.51 -9.65 -22.79
C ASP A 242 29.41 -8.91 -23.54
N VAL A 243 28.75 -9.66 -24.45
CA VAL A 243 27.63 -9.19 -25.30
C VAL A 243 26.40 -9.97 -24.92
N SER A 244 25.27 -9.25 -24.81
CA SER A 244 23.97 -9.84 -24.46
C SER A 244 23.39 -10.70 -25.59
N GLU A 245 22.37 -11.47 -25.26
CA GLU A 245 21.43 -12.01 -26.23
C GLU A 245 20.55 -10.87 -26.81
N ILE A 246 19.67 -11.20 -27.76
CA ILE A 246 18.78 -10.25 -28.43
C ILE A 246 17.58 -9.96 -27.55
N PHE A 247 17.32 -8.68 -27.26
CA PHE A 247 16.11 -8.21 -26.59
C PHE A 247 15.18 -7.53 -27.59
N LYS A 248 13.91 -7.89 -27.58
CA LYS A 248 12.90 -7.24 -28.41
C LYS A 248 12.44 -5.93 -27.73
N ALA A 249 12.48 -4.83 -28.46
CA ALA A 249 11.95 -3.53 -28.07
C ALA A 249 10.77 -3.13 -28.97
N GLU A 250 10.05 -2.06 -28.61
CA GLU A 250 8.90 -1.56 -29.39
C GLU A 250 9.26 -1.22 -30.83
N SER A 251 10.46 -0.71 -31.06
CA SER A 251 10.92 -0.21 -32.37
C SER A 251 12.22 -0.88 -32.83
N GLY A 252 12.38 -2.21 -32.61
CA GLY A 252 13.56 -2.95 -33.06
C GLY A 252 14.06 -4.00 -32.06
N TYR A 253 15.34 -4.27 -32.13
CA TYR A 253 16.02 -5.31 -31.35
C TYR A 253 17.25 -4.71 -30.69
N ILE A 254 17.42 -4.92 -29.39
CA ILE A 254 18.53 -4.40 -28.62
C ILE A 254 19.52 -5.52 -28.35
N ILE A 255 20.79 -5.26 -28.63
CA ILE A 255 21.93 -6.05 -28.15
C ILE A 255 22.83 -5.05 -27.45
N PHE A 256 23.24 -5.33 -26.22
CA PHE A 256 24.15 -4.47 -25.49
C PHE A 256 25.47 -5.19 -25.19
N ARG A 257 26.52 -4.39 -25.05
CA ARG A 257 27.81 -4.83 -24.56
C ARG A 257 28.07 -4.23 -23.19
N LEU A 258 28.47 -5.09 -22.25
CA LEU A 258 28.89 -4.66 -20.93
C LEU A 258 30.32 -4.07 -21.03
N GLU A 259 30.46 -2.78 -20.85
CA GLU A 259 31.75 -2.10 -20.88
C GLU A 259 32.47 -2.22 -19.54
N ASP A 260 31.74 -2.00 -18.46
CA ASP A 260 32.25 -2.15 -17.10
C ASP A 260 31.12 -2.43 -16.11
N LYS A 261 31.45 -3.08 -15.00
CA LYS A 261 30.53 -3.39 -13.91
C LYS A 261 31.26 -3.24 -12.58
N ARG A 262 30.65 -2.52 -11.64
CA ARG A 262 31.22 -2.30 -10.31
C ARG A 262 30.16 -2.21 -9.24
N VAL A 263 30.57 -2.40 -7.98
CA VAL A 263 29.73 -2.10 -6.82
C VAL A 263 29.86 -0.62 -6.50
N TYR A 264 28.74 0.05 -6.26
CA TYR A 264 28.72 1.46 -5.83
C TYR A 264 28.25 1.56 -4.39
N GLU A 265 28.64 2.63 -3.68
CA GLU A 265 28.22 2.86 -2.31
C GLU A 265 26.79 3.43 -2.28
N ASP A 266 25.87 2.68 -1.68
CA ASP A 266 24.47 3.07 -1.49
C ASP A 266 23.97 2.58 -0.12
N PRO A 267 23.94 3.45 0.91
CA PRO A 267 23.46 3.09 2.24
C PRO A 267 22.00 2.64 2.26
N GLU A 268 21.17 3.14 1.34
CA GLU A 268 19.77 2.75 1.22
C GLU A 268 19.63 1.29 0.74
N THR A 269 20.37 0.91 -0.29
CA THR A 269 20.42 -0.48 -0.76
C THR A 269 20.95 -1.41 0.32
N ARG A 270 21.89 -0.99 1.17
CA ARG A 270 22.38 -1.78 2.32
C ARG A 270 21.26 -2.03 3.35
N LEU A 271 20.44 -1.01 3.63
CA LEU A 271 19.28 -1.16 4.51
C LEU A 271 18.23 -2.11 3.91
N VAL A 272 17.99 -2.03 2.61
CA VAL A 272 17.08 -2.94 1.89
C VAL A 272 17.58 -4.38 1.98
N ALA A 273 18.89 -4.63 1.76
CA ALA A 273 19.50 -5.96 1.90
C ALA A 273 19.33 -6.53 3.33
N ALA A 274 19.62 -5.71 4.35
CA ALA A 274 19.43 -6.10 5.74
C ALA A 274 17.97 -6.46 6.06
N ASN A 275 17.01 -5.65 5.60
CA ASN A 275 15.59 -5.89 5.79
C ASN A 275 15.11 -7.17 5.08
N GLN A 276 15.57 -7.43 3.87
CA GLN A 276 15.25 -8.67 3.14
C GLN A 276 15.74 -9.92 3.87
N LEU A 277 16.98 -9.89 4.35
CA LEU A 277 17.52 -11.00 5.13
C LEU A 277 16.80 -11.19 6.46
N LEU A 278 16.50 -10.09 7.16
CA LEU A 278 15.73 -10.13 8.40
C LEU A 278 14.34 -10.71 8.17
N GLN A 279 13.64 -10.28 7.11
CA GLN A 279 12.34 -10.83 6.74
C GLN A 279 12.40 -12.32 6.46
N LYS A 280 13.39 -12.76 5.66
CA LYS A 280 13.60 -14.20 5.35
C LYS A 280 13.91 -15.02 6.60
N ALA A 281 14.81 -14.52 7.46
CA ALA A 281 15.15 -15.16 8.72
C ALA A 281 13.96 -15.22 9.69
N SER A 282 13.16 -14.14 9.75
CA SER A 282 11.93 -14.08 10.55
C SER A 282 10.91 -15.12 10.10
N GLN A 283 10.66 -15.19 8.79
CA GLN A 283 9.74 -16.16 8.20
C GLN A 283 10.18 -17.59 8.50
N LYS A 284 11.47 -17.88 8.32
CA LYS A 284 12.04 -19.20 8.62
C LYS A 284 11.87 -19.57 10.10
N LYS A 285 12.25 -18.66 11.02
CA LYS A 285 12.15 -18.91 12.46
C LYS A 285 10.71 -19.10 12.94
N GLN A 286 9.78 -18.30 12.40
CA GLN A 286 8.36 -18.45 12.71
C GLN A 286 7.78 -19.77 12.19
N MET A 287 8.21 -20.22 11.02
CA MET A 287 7.79 -21.50 10.45
C MET A 287 8.33 -22.66 11.27
N GLU A 288 9.62 -22.70 11.56
CA GLU A 288 10.24 -23.72 12.41
C GLU A 288 9.57 -23.82 13.79
N TYR A 289 9.16 -22.67 14.34
CA TYR A 289 8.41 -22.64 15.60
C TYR A 289 7.03 -23.26 15.47
N LEU A 290 6.28 -22.94 14.41
CA LEU A 290 4.95 -23.52 14.16
C LEU A 290 5.04 -25.03 13.89
N GLU A 291 6.02 -25.48 13.13
CA GLU A 291 6.30 -26.91 12.90
C GLU A 291 6.56 -27.63 14.21
N ALA A 292 7.40 -27.08 15.08
CA ALA A 292 7.68 -27.63 16.39
C ALA A 292 6.42 -27.70 17.29
N LEU A 293 5.54 -26.71 17.24
CA LEU A 293 4.27 -26.74 17.97
C LEU A 293 3.33 -27.82 17.42
N VAL A 294 3.26 -27.98 16.11
CA VAL A 294 2.48 -29.05 15.49
C VAL A 294 3.01 -30.43 15.90
N ASP A 295 4.33 -30.64 15.85
CA ASP A 295 4.95 -31.89 16.30
C ASP A 295 4.71 -32.16 17.78
N GLN A 296 4.66 -31.12 18.61
CA GLN A 296 4.43 -31.25 20.06
C GLN A 296 2.98 -31.58 20.41
N TYR A 297 2.01 -30.95 19.74
CA TYR A 297 0.61 -30.99 20.16
C TYR A 297 -0.28 -31.87 19.27
N ALA A 298 0.10 -32.16 18.02
CA ALA A 298 -0.77 -32.85 17.07
C ALA A 298 -0.39 -34.33 16.89
N SER A 299 -1.39 -35.19 16.83
CA SER A 299 -1.25 -36.59 16.43
C SER A 299 -2.25 -36.95 15.34
N PHE A 300 -1.76 -37.56 14.26
CA PHE A 300 -2.55 -37.91 13.08
C PHE A 300 -3.04 -39.36 13.15
N ASP A 301 -4.29 -39.58 12.73
CA ASP A 301 -4.84 -40.89 12.50
C ASP A 301 -4.56 -41.33 11.05
N LYS A 302 -3.77 -42.39 10.90
CA LYS A 302 -3.34 -42.86 9.57
C LYS A 302 -4.47 -43.38 8.70
N GLU A 303 -5.48 -44.04 9.30
CA GLU A 303 -6.61 -44.56 8.55
C GLU A 303 -7.50 -43.42 8.04
N ALA A 304 -7.61 -42.34 8.83
CA ALA A 304 -8.33 -41.14 8.42
C ALA A 304 -7.54 -40.35 7.34
N GLU A 305 -6.21 -40.34 7.38
CA GLU A 305 -5.38 -39.73 6.32
C GLU A 305 -5.59 -40.43 4.96
N GLU A 306 -5.70 -41.77 4.94
CA GLU A 306 -5.96 -42.54 3.72
C GLU A 306 -7.29 -42.17 3.06
N ALA A 307 -8.28 -41.73 3.81
CA ALA A 307 -9.57 -41.30 3.27
C ALA A 307 -9.48 -39.97 2.48
N LEU A 308 -8.40 -39.21 2.66
CA LEU A 308 -8.08 -37.96 1.96
C LEU A 308 -6.94 -38.12 0.94
N ASP A 309 -6.66 -39.34 0.49
CA ASP A 309 -5.71 -39.62 -0.60
C ASP A 309 -6.40 -39.38 -1.94
N PHE A 310 -6.31 -38.15 -2.45
CA PHE A 310 -6.97 -37.76 -3.68
C PHE A 310 -6.37 -38.43 -4.93
N ALA A 311 -5.10 -38.83 -4.89
CA ALA A 311 -4.51 -39.60 -5.97
C ALA A 311 -5.20 -40.97 -6.09
N LYS A 312 -5.33 -41.67 -4.98
CA LYS A 312 -6.03 -42.97 -4.90
C LYS A 312 -7.52 -42.86 -5.23
N ILE A 313 -8.17 -41.79 -4.78
CA ILE A 313 -9.59 -41.52 -5.08
C ILE A 313 -9.78 -41.31 -6.59
N ALA A 314 -8.90 -40.54 -7.25
CA ALA A 314 -8.96 -40.29 -8.67
C ALA A 314 -8.66 -41.53 -9.52
N GLU A 315 -7.76 -42.41 -9.06
CA GLU A 315 -7.51 -43.71 -9.71
C GLU A 315 -8.77 -44.60 -9.71
N LEU A 316 -9.51 -44.58 -8.61
CA LEU A 316 -10.76 -45.38 -8.48
C LEU A 316 -11.94 -44.73 -9.21
N ASN A 317 -11.96 -43.42 -9.37
CA ASN A 317 -13.06 -42.66 -9.95
C ASN A 317 -12.52 -41.55 -10.88
N PRO A 318 -11.99 -41.87 -12.08
CA PRO A 318 -11.28 -40.91 -12.93
C PRO A 318 -12.13 -39.74 -13.44
N GLU A 319 -13.44 -39.94 -13.53
CA GLU A 319 -14.40 -38.95 -14.06
C GLU A 319 -15.18 -38.22 -12.94
N ALA A 320 -14.89 -38.54 -11.66
CA ALA A 320 -15.66 -37.97 -10.56
C ALA A 320 -15.38 -36.45 -10.39
N LYS A 321 -16.46 -35.71 -10.16
CA LYS A 321 -16.37 -34.27 -9.87
C LYS A 321 -15.97 -34.05 -8.42
N GLY A 322 -15.38 -32.88 -8.15
CA GLY A 322 -15.01 -32.48 -6.79
C GLY A 322 -16.18 -32.55 -5.81
N SER A 323 -17.39 -32.13 -6.19
CA SER A 323 -18.60 -32.20 -5.36
C SER A 323 -19.02 -33.62 -5.03
N GLU A 324 -18.82 -34.58 -5.93
CA GLU A 324 -19.18 -36.00 -5.71
C GLU A 324 -18.24 -36.66 -4.69
N ILE A 325 -17.02 -36.19 -4.58
CA ILE A 325 -16.00 -36.69 -3.65
C ILE A 325 -16.10 -35.98 -2.30
N LEU A 326 -16.11 -34.63 -2.31
CA LEU A 326 -16.11 -33.83 -1.09
C LEU A 326 -17.45 -33.92 -0.32
N GLY A 327 -18.58 -34.07 -1.02
CA GLY A 327 -19.87 -34.15 -0.38
C GLY A 327 -20.04 -35.31 0.62
N PRO A 328 -19.62 -36.55 0.33
CA PRO A 328 -19.53 -37.62 1.34
C PRO A 328 -18.50 -37.34 2.44
N LEU A 329 -17.33 -36.84 2.09
CA LEU A 329 -16.25 -36.53 3.06
C LEU A 329 -16.67 -35.42 4.03
N SER A 330 -17.46 -34.43 3.61
CA SER A 330 -17.98 -33.37 4.47
C SER A 330 -18.96 -33.84 5.56
N LYS A 331 -19.35 -35.14 5.54
CA LYS A 331 -20.16 -35.79 6.57
C LYS A 331 -19.38 -36.79 7.43
N ASP A 332 -18.11 -37.04 7.10
CA ASP A 332 -17.27 -38.00 7.78
C ASP A 332 -16.71 -37.43 9.09
N GLN A 333 -17.21 -37.91 10.21
CA GLN A 333 -16.86 -37.44 11.55
C GLN A 333 -15.63 -38.14 12.16
N ARG A 334 -14.94 -39.02 11.40
CA ARG A 334 -13.71 -39.61 11.90
C ARG A 334 -12.67 -38.52 12.17
N THR A 335 -11.98 -38.67 13.30
CA THR A 335 -10.93 -37.73 13.68
C THR A 335 -9.72 -37.93 12.76
N LEU A 336 -9.29 -36.88 12.08
CA LEU A 336 -8.10 -36.85 11.26
C LEU A 336 -6.88 -36.50 12.10
N VAL A 337 -7.01 -35.46 12.95
CA VAL A 337 -5.95 -35.00 13.83
C VAL A 337 -6.51 -34.71 15.22
N THR A 338 -5.83 -35.21 16.24
CA THR A 338 -6.03 -34.80 17.63
C THR A 338 -4.95 -33.80 18.00
N VAL A 339 -5.36 -32.61 18.42
CA VAL A 339 -4.45 -31.57 18.95
C VAL A 339 -4.74 -31.40 20.43
N ALA A 340 -3.76 -31.65 21.28
CA ALA A 340 -3.96 -31.63 22.73
C ALA A 340 -2.79 -30.99 23.47
N ASN A 341 -3.11 -30.28 24.55
CA ASN A 341 -2.20 -29.87 25.60
C ASN A 341 -2.76 -30.30 26.98
N ASP A 342 -2.10 -29.90 28.07
CA ASP A 342 -2.52 -30.27 29.44
C ASP A 342 -3.90 -29.73 29.85
N ARG A 343 -4.50 -28.83 29.08
CA ARG A 343 -5.74 -28.11 29.43
C ARG A 343 -6.91 -28.44 28.51
N GLU A 344 -6.63 -28.69 27.22
CA GLU A 344 -7.65 -28.81 26.19
C GLU A 344 -7.25 -29.83 25.14
N MET A 345 -8.25 -30.54 24.60
CA MET A 345 -8.11 -31.43 23.45
C MET A 345 -9.08 -31.00 22.37
N VAL A 346 -8.58 -30.77 21.17
CA VAL A 346 -9.35 -30.38 19.98
C VAL A 346 -9.24 -31.48 18.94
N LEU A 347 -10.37 -31.91 18.40
CA LEU A 347 -10.42 -32.90 17.33
C LEU A 347 -10.72 -32.19 16.00
N ILE A 348 -9.86 -32.42 15.01
CA ILE A 348 -10.09 -31.98 13.63
C ILE A 348 -10.54 -33.21 12.87
N THR A 349 -11.75 -33.16 12.30
CA THR A 349 -12.35 -34.28 11.58
C THR A 349 -12.09 -34.20 10.07
N ILE A 350 -12.31 -35.33 9.37
CA ILE A 350 -12.32 -35.34 7.91
C ILE A 350 -13.36 -34.34 7.37
N ALA A 351 -14.55 -34.30 8.02
CA ALA A 351 -15.61 -33.36 7.64
C ALA A 351 -15.19 -31.89 7.73
N ASP A 352 -14.39 -31.51 8.72
CA ASP A 352 -13.92 -30.14 8.88
C ASP A 352 -12.97 -29.74 7.72
N ILE A 353 -12.08 -30.64 7.33
CA ILE A 353 -11.17 -30.45 6.20
C ILE A 353 -11.93 -30.43 4.87
N ALA A 354 -12.84 -31.38 4.66
CA ALA A 354 -13.62 -31.45 3.43
C ALA A 354 -14.48 -30.19 3.19
N LYS A 355 -15.15 -29.66 4.24
CA LYS A 355 -15.93 -28.41 4.16
C LYS A 355 -15.07 -27.21 3.82
N LYS A 356 -13.85 -27.11 4.38
CA LYS A 356 -12.91 -26.03 4.04
C LYS A 356 -12.40 -26.16 2.61
N LEU A 357 -12.17 -27.39 2.12
CA LEU A 357 -11.82 -27.66 0.73
C LEU A 357 -12.94 -27.27 -0.23
N GLU A 358 -14.20 -27.59 0.09
CA GLU A 358 -15.37 -27.13 -0.68
C GLU A 358 -15.38 -25.60 -0.79
N GLY A 359 -15.13 -24.89 0.32
CA GLY A 359 -15.06 -23.44 0.37
C GLY A 359 -13.93 -22.86 -0.48
N SER A 360 -12.74 -23.47 -0.51
CA SER A 360 -11.59 -23.02 -1.30
C SER A 360 -11.80 -23.22 -2.81
N LEU A 361 -12.62 -24.20 -3.20
CA LEU A 361 -12.89 -24.56 -4.60
C LEU A 361 -14.17 -23.93 -5.17
N TYR A 362 -14.72 -22.90 -4.58
CA TYR A 362 -16.04 -22.29 -4.83
C TYR A 362 -16.52 -22.24 -6.29
N HIS A 363 -15.63 -22.20 -7.29
CA HIS A 363 -15.95 -22.27 -8.72
C HIS A 363 -15.41 -23.53 -9.43
N GLY A 364 -14.90 -24.52 -8.71
CA GLY A 364 -14.22 -25.69 -9.26
C GLY A 364 -14.81 -27.05 -8.89
N THR A 365 -15.76 -27.10 -7.95
CA THR A 365 -16.33 -28.36 -7.46
C THR A 365 -17.12 -29.16 -8.51
N GLU A 366 -17.64 -28.48 -9.54
CA GLU A 366 -18.37 -29.12 -10.66
C GLU A 366 -17.47 -29.67 -11.78
N LYS A 367 -16.14 -29.48 -11.65
CA LYS A 367 -15.15 -30.02 -12.60
C LYS A 367 -14.66 -31.37 -12.12
N VAL A 368 -14.15 -32.17 -13.08
CA VAL A 368 -13.40 -33.39 -12.76
C VAL A 368 -12.22 -33.03 -11.85
N LEU A 369 -12.02 -33.86 -10.84
CA LEU A 369 -11.04 -33.62 -9.80
C LEU A 369 -9.61 -33.72 -10.36
N ASP A 370 -8.81 -32.70 -10.11
CA ASP A 370 -7.36 -32.74 -10.34
C ASP A 370 -6.69 -33.17 -9.01
N PRO A 371 -6.16 -34.40 -8.91
CA PRO A 371 -5.63 -34.94 -7.67
C PRO A 371 -4.40 -34.16 -7.16
N VAL A 372 -3.53 -33.69 -8.05
CA VAL A 372 -2.33 -32.93 -7.66
C VAL A 372 -2.71 -31.58 -7.03
N LYS A 373 -3.69 -30.91 -7.63
CA LYS A 373 -4.22 -29.67 -7.07
C LYS A 373 -4.92 -29.91 -5.73
N MET A 374 -5.74 -30.97 -5.65
CA MET A 374 -6.44 -31.30 -4.42
C MET A 374 -5.53 -31.69 -3.27
N ASP A 375 -4.47 -32.44 -3.52
CA ASP A 375 -3.51 -32.78 -2.48
C ASP A 375 -2.77 -31.54 -1.96
N ARG A 376 -2.42 -30.61 -2.83
CA ARG A 376 -1.82 -29.32 -2.42
C ARG A 376 -2.79 -28.47 -1.58
N GLU A 377 -4.04 -28.35 -2.01
CA GLU A 377 -5.06 -27.60 -1.27
C GLU A 377 -5.37 -28.29 0.09
N LYS A 378 -5.44 -29.62 0.11
CA LYS A 378 -5.62 -30.40 1.34
C LYS A 378 -4.49 -30.14 2.35
N GLU A 379 -3.23 -30.20 1.92
CA GLU A 379 -2.08 -29.89 2.78
C GLU A 379 -2.18 -28.49 3.35
N SER A 380 -2.53 -27.50 2.52
CA SER A 380 -2.72 -26.11 2.95
C SER A 380 -3.86 -25.97 3.96
N VAL A 381 -5.01 -26.58 3.72
CA VAL A 381 -6.17 -26.53 4.62
C VAL A 381 -5.87 -27.23 5.95
N ILE A 382 -5.21 -28.37 5.93
CA ILE A 382 -4.81 -29.09 7.16
C ILE A 382 -3.82 -28.23 7.95
N TRP A 383 -2.77 -27.71 7.30
CA TRP A 383 -1.77 -26.87 7.93
C TRP A 383 -2.40 -25.63 8.58
N ASN A 384 -3.24 -24.89 7.84
CA ASN A 384 -3.93 -23.72 8.36
C ASN A 384 -4.83 -24.05 9.56
N SER A 385 -5.48 -25.19 9.52
CA SER A 385 -6.32 -25.66 10.62
C SER A 385 -5.50 -26.03 11.86
N LEU A 386 -4.34 -26.66 11.67
CA LEU A 386 -3.40 -26.96 12.75
C LEU A 386 -2.83 -25.71 13.37
N VAL A 387 -2.30 -24.79 12.55
CA VAL A 387 -1.72 -23.53 13.04
C VAL A 387 -2.75 -22.72 13.83
N ALA A 388 -4.01 -22.69 13.39
CA ALA A 388 -5.07 -22.00 14.13
C ALA A 388 -5.25 -22.60 15.52
N VAL A 389 -5.26 -23.94 15.66
CA VAL A 389 -5.49 -24.61 16.94
C VAL A 389 -4.22 -24.56 17.81
N VAL A 390 -3.06 -25.01 17.30
CA VAL A 390 -1.82 -25.04 18.09
C VAL A 390 -1.38 -23.64 18.50
N GLY A 391 -1.50 -22.66 17.58
CA GLY A 391 -1.18 -21.25 17.86
C GLY A 391 -2.06 -20.66 18.95
N ARG A 392 -3.38 -20.96 18.93
CA ARG A 392 -4.30 -20.55 20.01
C ARG A 392 -3.91 -21.19 21.35
N LEU A 393 -3.72 -22.49 21.37
CA LEU A 393 -3.37 -23.23 22.60
C LEU A 393 -2.07 -22.70 23.22
N GLU A 394 -1.06 -22.48 22.39
CA GLU A 394 0.23 -21.97 22.84
C GLU A 394 0.15 -20.50 23.29
N ALA A 395 -0.54 -19.64 22.52
CA ALA A 395 -0.75 -18.25 22.93
C ALA A 395 -1.47 -18.12 24.27
N GLN A 396 -2.47 -18.97 24.52
CA GLN A 396 -3.17 -19.04 25.81
C GLN A 396 -2.29 -19.62 26.91
N ALA A 397 -1.44 -20.60 26.61
CA ALA A 397 -0.49 -21.15 27.57
C ALA A 397 0.51 -20.10 28.03
N GLN A 398 0.95 -19.21 27.11
CA GLN A 398 1.80 -18.06 27.39
C GLN A 398 1.04 -16.85 27.96
N GLY A 399 -0.29 -16.90 28.08
CA GLY A 399 -1.11 -15.82 28.65
C GLY A 399 -1.23 -14.58 27.74
N ILE A 400 -0.99 -14.72 26.44
CA ILE A 400 -1.11 -13.61 25.45
C ILE A 400 -2.53 -13.05 25.43
N ASP A 401 -3.53 -13.92 25.56
CA ASP A 401 -4.97 -13.60 25.63
C ASP A 401 -5.35 -12.69 26.81
N LYS A 402 -4.45 -12.54 27.81
CA LYS A 402 -4.66 -11.75 29.03
C LYS A 402 -3.82 -10.49 29.08
N THR A 403 -2.95 -10.26 28.09
CA THR A 403 -2.12 -9.07 28.04
C THR A 403 -2.97 -7.82 27.75
N GLU A 404 -2.63 -6.69 28.39
CA GLU A 404 -3.32 -5.41 28.16
C GLU A 404 -3.33 -5.04 26.66
N ALA A 405 -2.19 -5.20 26.00
CA ALA A 405 -2.05 -4.88 24.57
C ALA A 405 -2.95 -5.73 23.66
N TYR A 406 -3.19 -7.00 24.02
CA TYR A 406 -4.11 -7.86 23.28
C TYR A 406 -5.57 -7.45 23.53
N LEU A 407 -5.94 -7.28 24.80
CA LEU A 407 -7.30 -6.91 25.18
C LEU A 407 -7.71 -5.56 24.59
N GLU A 408 -6.80 -4.58 24.59
CA GLU A 408 -7.02 -3.28 23.95
C GLU A 408 -7.30 -3.41 22.44
N LYS A 409 -6.48 -4.20 21.72
CA LYS A 409 -6.71 -4.45 20.29
C LYS A 409 -8.05 -5.12 20.02
N LEU A 410 -8.42 -6.09 20.86
CA LEU A 410 -9.68 -6.81 20.74
C LEU A 410 -10.86 -5.87 20.97
N THR A 411 -10.85 -5.09 22.06
CA THR A 411 -11.90 -4.11 22.37
C THR A 411 -12.08 -3.09 21.25
N ASN A 412 -10.98 -2.53 20.72
CA ASN A 412 -11.04 -1.58 19.62
C ASN A 412 -11.62 -2.19 18.34
N PHE A 413 -11.37 -3.47 18.11
CA PHE A 413 -11.95 -4.19 16.97
C PHE A 413 -13.44 -4.46 17.18
N GLU A 414 -13.84 -4.90 18.36
CA GLU A 414 -15.24 -5.11 18.74
C GLU A 414 -16.06 -3.83 18.58
N ASP A 415 -15.54 -2.69 19.08
CA ASP A 415 -16.16 -1.39 18.94
C ASP A 415 -16.41 -1.03 17.47
N ARG A 416 -15.41 -1.28 16.62
CA ARG A 416 -15.52 -1.05 15.17
C ARG A 416 -16.57 -1.97 14.52
N VAL A 417 -16.52 -3.27 14.78
CA VAL A 417 -17.46 -4.24 14.18
C VAL A 417 -18.91 -3.92 14.56
N LEU A 418 -19.12 -3.54 15.82
CA LEU A 418 -20.46 -3.15 16.31
C LEU A 418 -20.92 -1.85 15.65
N PHE A 419 -20.04 -0.85 15.55
CA PHE A 419 -20.31 0.40 14.85
C PHE A 419 -20.67 0.17 13.38
N ASP A 420 -19.83 -0.57 12.64
CA ASP A 420 -20.06 -0.87 11.23
C ASP A 420 -21.35 -1.68 11.02
N THR A 421 -21.64 -2.62 11.92
CA THR A 421 -22.86 -3.42 11.88
C THR A 421 -24.10 -2.57 12.11
N PHE A 422 -24.03 -1.62 13.06
CA PHE A 422 -25.12 -0.68 13.32
C PHE A 422 -25.38 0.20 12.09
N ILE A 423 -24.33 0.79 11.51
CA ILE A 423 -24.46 1.56 10.28
C ILE A 423 -25.12 0.72 9.19
N ALA A 424 -24.62 -0.48 8.93
CA ALA A 424 -25.12 -1.35 7.85
C ALA A 424 -26.56 -1.82 8.05
N LYS A 425 -27.00 -2.04 9.30
CA LYS A 425 -28.31 -2.64 9.60
C LYS A 425 -29.36 -1.66 10.10
N ALA A 426 -28.98 -0.57 10.74
CA ALA A 426 -29.91 0.40 11.32
C ALA A 426 -29.98 1.72 10.54
N VAL A 427 -28.85 2.20 9.98
CA VAL A 427 -28.79 3.49 9.28
C VAL A 427 -29.00 3.31 7.78
N VAL A 428 -28.21 2.50 7.13
CA VAL A 428 -28.18 2.32 5.66
C VAL A 428 -29.52 1.89 5.04
N PRO A 429 -30.32 0.98 5.63
CA PRO A 429 -31.56 0.53 4.99
C PRO A 429 -32.61 1.63 4.74
N GLY A 430 -32.52 2.75 5.48
CA GLY A 430 -33.41 3.91 5.31
C GLY A 430 -32.98 4.87 4.21
N ILE A 431 -31.78 4.71 3.65
CA ILE A 431 -31.15 5.70 2.77
C ILE A 431 -31.40 5.36 1.30
N LYS A 432 -31.94 6.33 0.57
CA LYS A 432 -32.10 6.27 -0.89
C LYS A 432 -31.71 7.64 -1.45
N VAL A 433 -30.81 7.65 -2.42
CA VAL A 433 -30.42 8.88 -3.13
C VAL A 433 -31.47 9.20 -4.20
N PRO A 434 -32.27 10.26 -4.06
CA PRO A 434 -33.18 10.69 -5.10
C PRO A 434 -32.39 11.21 -6.31
N GLU A 435 -32.85 10.89 -7.52
CA GLU A 435 -32.23 11.34 -8.76
C GLU A 435 -32.20 12.88 -8.88
N ASP A 436 -33.23 13.53 -8.37
CA ASP A 436 -33.34 15.01 -8.40
C ASP A 436 -32.28 15.65 -7.49
N ASP A 437 -31.96 15.04 -6.35
CA ASP A 437 -30.91 15.53 -5.46
C ASP A 437 -29.53 15.36 -6.09
N ALA A 438 -29.28 14.24 -6.80
CA ALA A 438 -28.06 14.01 -7.53
C ALA A 438 -27.87 15.05 -8.66
N LYS A 439 -28.91 15.35 -9.41
CA LYS A 439 -28.86 16.40 -10.45
C LYS A 439 -28.65 17.79 -9.85
N LYS A 440 -29.34 18.11 -8.75
CA LYS A 440 -29.17 19.38 -8.04
C LYS A 440 -27.73 19.54 -7.53
N TYR A 441 -27.18 18.51 -6.96
CA TYR A 441 -25.79 18.49 -6.51
C TYR A 441 -24.84 18.75 -7.68
N TYR A 442 -24.99 18.04 -8.79
CA TYR A 442 -24.18 18.23 -9.99
C TYR A 442 -24.21 19.69 -10.48
N TYR A 443 -25.41 20.30 -10.62
CA TYR A 443 -25.52 21.69 -11.09
C TYR A 443 -24.91 22.70 -10.13
N ASN A 444 -24.88 22.41 -8.84
CA ASN A 444 -24.27 23.27 -7.83
C ASN A 444 -22.75 23.11 -7.73
N HIS A 445 -22.19 22.00 -8.30
CA HIS A 445 -20.78 21.62 -8.20
C HIS A 445 -20.18 21.33 -9.59
N LEU A 446 -20.60 22.04 -10.62
CA LEU A 446 -20.14 21.83 -12.01
C LEU A 446 -18.62 21.95 -12.15
N GLU A 447 -18.00 22.81 -11.37
CA GLU A 447 -16.55 23.04 -11.39
C GLU A 447 -15.78 21.81 -10.89
N ASP A 448 -16.32 21.08 -9.93
CA ASP A 448 -15.69 19.86 -9.37
C ASP A 448 -15.63 18.73 -10.39
N TYR A 449 -16.54 18.74 -11.38
CA TYR A 449 -16.66 17.74 -12.44
C TYR A 449 -16.19 18.25 -13.80
N ALA A 450 -15.54 19.41 -13.84
CA ALA A 450 -14.99 19.94 -15.08
C ALA A 450 -13.61 19.36 -15.40
N SER A 451 -13.31 19.26 -16.70
CA SER A 451 -11.95 19.01 -17.13
C SER A 451 -11.05 20.17 -16.68
N PRO A 452 -9.78 19.92 -16.36
CA PRO A 452 -8.86 21.01 -16.07
C PRO A 452 -8.67 21.89 -17.31
N LEU A 453 -8.27 23.13 -17.11
CA LEU A 453 -7.78 23.99 -18.20
C LEU A 453 -6.60 23.29 -18.87
N MET A 454 -6.70 23.07 -20.19
CA MET A 454 -5.65 22.47 -20.99
C MET A 454 -4.99 23.54 -21.84
N LEU A 455 -3.68 23.63 -21.77
CA LEU A 455 -2.89 24.60 -22.50
C LEU A 455 -1.90 23.93 -23.44
N LYS A 456 -1.76 24.48 -24.63
CA LYS A 456 -0.65 24.21 -25.53
C LYS A 456 0.23 25.44 -25.54
N MET A 457 1.46 25.29 -25.07
CA MET A 457 2.38 26.39 -24.90
C MET A 457 3.71 26.12 -25.62
N ASN A 458 4.31 27.20 -26.14
CA ASN A 458 5.71 27.19 -26.54
C ASN A 458 6.55 27.93 -25.49
N SER A 459 7.76 27.48 -25.27
CA SER A 459 8.67 28.06 -24.28
C SER A 459 10.04 28.41 -24.88
N LEU A 460 10.64 29.48 -24.37
CA LEU A 460 12.03 29.82 -24.55
C LEU A 460 12.67 29.93 -23.17
N ALA A 461 13.70 29.15 -22.91
CA ALA A 461 14.43 29.15 -21.65
C ALA A 461 15.69 30.01 -21.77
N PHE A 462 15.93 30.91 -20.82
CA PHE A 462 17.05 31.81 -20.78
C PHE A 462 17.87 31.66 -19.49
N THR A 463 19.16 31.81 -19.59
CA THR A 463 20.05 31.82 -18.42
C THR A 463 20.11 33.18 -17.72
N LYS A 464 19.53 34.25 -18.33
CA LYS A 464 19.51 35.62 -17.77
C LYS A 464 18.10 36.20 -17.83
N LEU A 465 17.66 36.81 -16.73
CA LEU A 465 16.36 37.50 -16.64
C LEU A 465 16.24 38.64 -17.66
N GLU A 466 17.30 39.43 -17.86
CA GLU A 466 17.29 40.57 -18.79
C GLU A 466 17.00 40.14 -20.24
N SER A 467 17.62 39.02 -20.67
CA SER A 467 17.42 38.46 -22.00
C SER A 467 15.99 37.87 -22.17
N ALA A 468 15.46 37.26 -21.13
CA ALA A 468 14.06 36.81 -21.11
C ALA A 468 13.07 37.99 -21.20
N GLN A 469 13.31 39.06 -20.46
CA GLN A 469 12.50 40.29 -20.52
C GLN A 469 12.57 40.99 -21.89
N ASP A 470 13.72 41.00 -22.55
CA ASP A 470 13.87 41.54 -23.91
C ASP A 470 13.11 40.69 -24.93
N ALA A 471 13.19 39.35 -24.83
CA ALA A 471 12.41 38.44 -25.65
C ALA A 471 10.91 38.63 -25.47
N LEU A 472 10.44 38.75 -24.21
CA LEU A 472 9.05 39.01 -23.89
C LEU A 472 8.54 40.33 -24.54
N LYS A 473 9.34 41.42 -24.44
CA LYS A 473 9.02 42.72 -25.07
C LYS A 473 8.90 42.61 -26.60
N LYS A 474 9.79 41.86 -27.24
CA LYS A 474 9.72 41.61 -28.68
C LYS A 474 8.45 40.85 -29.08
N LEU A 475 8.07 39.83 -28.32
CA LEU A 475 6.83 39.10 -28.54
C LEU A 475 5.58 39.98 -28.30
N GLN A 476 5.57 40.80 -27.25
CA GLN A 476 4.54 41.79 -26.96
C GLN A 476 4.40 42.86 -28.06
N ALA A 477 5.50 43.20 -28.73
CA ALA A 477 5.52 44.09 -29.88
C ALA A 477 5.04 43.42 -31.19
N GLY A 478 4.65 42.14 -31.15
CA GLY A 478 4.12 41.39 -32.28
C GLY A 478 5.16 40.65 -33.11
N SER A 479 6.39 40.48 -32.61
CA SER A 479 7.38 39.65 -33.29
C SER A 479 6.98 38.17 -33.27
N ASP A 480 7.23 37.44 -34.37
CA ASP A 480 6.96 36.01 -34.46
C ASP A 480 7.84 35.21 -33.50
N PHE A 481 7.29 34.19 -32.83
CA PHE A 481 7.97 33.38 -31.84
C PHE A 481 9.24 32.67 -32.39
N LYS A 482 9.16 32.10 -33.60
CA LYS A 482 10.29 31.44 -34.25
C LYS A 482 11.39 32.45 -34.60
N TRP A 483 10.98 33.67 -35.02
CA TRP A 483 11.95 34.74 -35.28
C TRP A 483 12.64 35.16 -33.99
N VAL A 484 11.90 35.33 -32.88
CA VAL A 484 12.50 35.68 -31.58
C VAL A 484 13.44 34.56 -31.13
N SER A 485 13.02 33.31 -31.19
CA SER A 485 13.85 32.14 -30.84
C SER A 485 15.18 32.09 -31.60
N ALA A 486 15.20 32.52 -32.88
CA ALA A 486 16.38 32.54 -33.70
C ALA A 486 17.28 33.79 -33.52
N ASN A 487 16.77 34.88 -32.90
CA ASN A 487 17.44 36.18 -32.83
C ASN A 487 17.56 36.72 -31.39
N VAL A 488 17.63 35.84 -30.40
CA VAL A 488 17.88 36.20 -28.99
C VAL A 488 19.19 35.57 -28.50
N ASN A 489 19.74 36.16 -27.44
CA ASN A 489 20.93 35.68 -26.78
C ASN A 489 20.60 34.98 -25.46
N ASP A 490 21.58 34.29 -24.87
CA ASP A 490 21.53 33.67 -23.56
C ASP A 490 20.41 32.61 -23.43
N LEU A 491 20.05 31.94 -24.55
CA LEU A 491 19.19 30.75 -24.51
C LEU A 491 19.91 29.61 -23.75
N ALA A 492 19.12 28.82 -23.00
CA ALA A 492 19.62 27.63 -22.36
C ALA A 492 20.05 26.57 -23.39
N ASP A 493 21.01 25.72 -23.01
CA ASP A 493 21.51 24.64 -23.85
C ASP A 493 20.39 23.63 -24.21
N GLU A 494 20.62 22.85 -25.27
CA GLU A 494 19.68 21.83 -25.77
C GLU A 494 19.17 20.89 -24.65
N SER A 495 20.04 20.49 -23.73
CA SER A 495 19.71 19.63 -22.58
C SER A 495 18.77 20.30 -21.56
N ASN A 496 18.68 21.62 -21.55
CA ASN A 496 17.91 22.41 -20.59
C ASN A 496 16.73 23.18 -21.23
N LYS A 497 16.50 23.02 -22.53
CA LYS A 497 15.46 23.77 -23.26
C LYS A 497 14.04 23.42 -22.82
N ASP A 498 13.78 22.17 -22.46
CA ASP A 498 12.43 21.66 -22.18
C ASP A 498 12.31 20.94 -20.83
N VAL A 499 13.02 21.45 -19.82
CA VAL A 499 12.95 20.91 -18.44
C VAL A 499 11.52 20.93 -17.89
N LEU A 500 10.67 21.83 -18.39
CA LEU A 500 9.25 21.91 -17.99
C LEU A 500 8.33 21.01 -18.83
N GLY A 501 8.85 20.31 -19.84
CA GLY A 501 8.05 19.45 -20.73
C GLY A 501 7.00 20.21 -21.57
N LEU A 502 7.25 21.51 -21.85
CA LEU A 502 6.31 22.41 -22.51
C LEU A 502 6.42 22.40 -24.04
N GLY A 503 7.14 21.45 -24.62
CA GLY A 503 7.50 21.37 -26.04
C GLY A 503 6.34 21.25 -27.02
N GLY A 504 5.35 22.16 -26.94
CA GLY A 504 4.20 22.20 -27.86
C GLY A 504 3.16 21.09 -27.65
N SER A 505 3.29 20.30 -26.60
CA SER A 505 2.30 19.30 -26.20
C SER A 505 1.10 19.95 -25.49
N LEU A 506 -0.07 19.32 -25.57
CA LEU A 506 -1.25 19.73 -24.82
C LEU A 506 -1.10 19.25 -23.38
N LEU A 507 -1.04 20.17 -22.42
CA LEU A 507 -0.82 19.88 -21.00
C LEU A 507 -1.97 20.40 -20.14
N SER A 508 -2.29 19.64 -19.10
CA SER A 508 -3.18 20.11 -18.03
C SER A 508 -2.45 21.15 -17.19
N VAL A 509 -3.14 22.25 -16.84
CA VAL A 509 -2.60 23.25 -15.91
C VAL A 509 -2.20 22.61 -14.57
N ASN A 510 -2.91 21.60 -14.12
CA ASN A 510 -2.61 20.87 -12.88
C ASN A 510 -1.28 20.08 -12.92
N ALA A 511 -0.74 19.84 -14.11
CA ALA A 511 0.57 19.16 -14.28
C ALA A 511 1.76 20.14 -14.28
N LEU A 512 1.49 21.46 -14.27
CA LEU A 512 2.52 22.49 -14.25
C LEU A 512 3.04 22.72 -12.82
N PRO A 513 4.23 23.31 -12.65
CA PRO A 513 4.70 23.78 -11.35
C PRO A 513 3.69 24.73 -10.69
N HIS A 514 3.48 24.61 -9.38
CA HIS A 514 2.44 25.32 -8.63
C HIS A 514 2.43 26.84 -8.87
N ASP A 515 3.60 27.48 -8.87
CA ASP A 515 3.72 28.91 -9.11
C ASP A 515 3.32 29.29 -10.56
N LEU A 516 3.57 28.40 -11.52
CA LEU A 516 3.15 28.61 -12.90
C LEU A 516 1.64 28.40 -13.07
N GLN A 517 1.03 27.44 -12.36
CA GLN A 517 -0.43 27.21 -12.37
C GLN A 517 -1.19 28.50 -12.06
N HIS A 518 -0.76 29.21 -11.00
CA HIS A 518 -1.37 30.47 -10.61
C HIS A 518 -1.26 31.57 -11.68
N GLN A 519 -0.11 31.63 -12.37
CA GLN A 519 0.12 32.65 -13.41
C GLN A 519 -0.72 32.39 -14.66
N VAL A 520 -0.93 31.13 -15.03
CA VAL A 520 -1.64 30.75 -16.26
C VAL A 520 -3.14 30.48 -16.03
N THR A 521 -3.62 30.69 -14.80
CA THR A 521 -5.06 30.58 -14.51
C THR A 521 -5.85 31.56 -15.38
N GLY A 522 -6.80 31.02 -16.17
CA GLY A 522 -7.60 31.83 -17.10
C GLY A 522 -6.88 32.29 -18.38
N ALA A 523 -5.68 31.73 -18.65
CA ALA A 523 -4.92 32.04 -19.85
C ALA A 523 -5.68 31.75 -21.14
N GLN A 524 -5.50 32.61 -22.14
CA GLN A 524 -6.11 32.53 -23.46
C GLN A 524 -5.05 32.42 -24.54
N GLN A 525 -5.46 32.00 -25.72
CA GLN A 525 -4.57 31.96 -26.88
C GLN A 525 -3.94 33.32 -27.13
N GLY A 526 -2.62 33.36 -27.27
CA GLY A 526 -1.81 34.55 -27.50
C GLY A 526 -1.24 35.18 -26.23
N ASP A 527 -1.64 34.74 -25.04
CA ASP A 527 -1.08 35.23 -23.79
C ASP A 527 0.41 34.87 -23.66
N LEU A 528 1.12 35.77 -23.00
CA LEU A 528 2.57 35.70 -22.79
C LEU A 528 2.88 35.78 -21.30
N PHE A 529 3.75 34.87 -20.82
CA PHE A 529 4.15 34.82 -19.43
C PHE A 529 5.67 34.80 -19.31
N LEU A 530 6.17 35.37 -18.22
CA LEU A 530 7.57 35.24 -17.78
C LEU A 530 7.58 34.46 -16.46
N PHE A 531 8.21 33.30 -16.46
CA PHE A 531 8.25 32.41 -15.32
C PHE A 531 9.71 32.15 -14.89
N ALA A 532 10.02 32.33 -13.61
CA ALA A 532 11.28 31.91 -13.01
C ALA A 532 11.13 30.42 -12.62
N GLY A 533 11.78 29.55 -13.36
CA GLY A 533 11.67 28.12 -13.24
C GLY A 533 12.85 27.44 -12.53
N PRO A 534 12.91 26.11 -12.55
CA PRO A 534 14.01 25.36 -11.96
C PRO A 534 15.35 25.66 -12.65
N ASN A 535 16.45 25.31 -11.97
CA ASN A 535 17.82 25.45 -12.45
C ASN A 535 18.27 26.91 -12.77
N ASP A 536 17.70 27.89 -12.04
CA ASP A 536 17.93 29.32 -12.25
C ASP A 536 17.66 29.81 -13.70
N LEU A 537 16.72 29.15 -14.38
CA LEU A 537 16.30 29.51 -15.73
C LEU A 537 15.05 30.38 -15.71
N TYR A 538 14.98 31.29 -16.71
CA TYR A 538 13.82 32.16 -16.93
C TYR A 538 13.11 31.77 -18.22
N TYR A 539 11.85 31.45 -18.12
CA TYR A 539 11.04 30.96 -19.25
C TYR A 539 10.11 32.04 -19.75
N VAL A 540 10.17 32.31 -21.05
CA VAL A 540 9.16 33.11 -21.76
C VAL A 540 8.22 32.13 -22.45
N LEU A 541 6.96 32.18 -22.04
CA LEU A 541 5.92 31.25 -22.48
C LEU A 541 4.92 31.99 -23.37
N THR A 542 4.48 31.35 -24.45
CA THR A 542 3.35 31.81 -25.26
C THR A 542 2.30 30.73 -25.34
N VAL A 543 1.04 31.08 -25.12
CA VAL A 543 -0.10 30.18 -25.24
C VAL A 543 -0.48 30.05 -26.72
N GLU A 544 -0.21 28.89 -27.31
CA GLU A 544 -0.59 28.57 -28.70
C GLU A 544 -2.09 28.25 -28.80
N ALA A 545 -2.63 27.50 -27.82
CA ALA A 545 -4.03 27.19 -27.71
C ALA A 545 -4.43 27.00 -26.24
N ALA A 546 -5.63 27.42 -25.89
CA ALA A 546 -6.23 27.21 -24.58
C ALA A 546 -7.60 26.54 -24.75
N TYR A 547 -7.82 25.48 -23.98
CA TYR A 547 -9.09 24.75 -23.91
C TYR A 547 -9.65 24.93 -22.51
N PRO A 548 -10.70 25.74 -22.34
CA PRO A 548 -11.27 26.06 -21.04
C PRO A 548 -11.84 24.81 -20.38
N PRO A 549 -12.00 24.82 -19.05
CA PRO A 549 -12.69 23.76 -18.33
C PRO A 549 -14.08 23.51 -18.91
N GLU A 550 -14.40 22.25 -19.17
CA GLU A 550 -15.72 21.84 -19.63
C GLU A 550 -16.27 20.78 -18.68
N ALA A 551 -17.46 21.01 -18.12
CA ALA A 551 -18.09 20.07 -17.21
C ALA A 551 -18.46 18.78 -17.95
N LYS A 552 -18.05 17.64 -17.38
CA LYS A 552 -18.44 16.33 -17.89
C LYS A 552 -19.96 16.18 -17.83
N PRO A 553 -20.60 15.54 -18.82
CA PRO A 553 -22.02 15.27 -18.77
C PRO A 553 -22.43 14.55 -17.48
N TYR A 554 -23.61 14.90 -16.94
CA TYR A 554 -24.13 14.28 -15.71
C TYR A 554 -24.09 12.76 -15.73
N GLU A 555 -24.45 12.14 -16.86
CA GLU A 555 -24.48 10.69 -17.00
C GLU A 555 -23.11 10.03 -16.77
N ASP A 556 -22.03 10.72 -17.10
CA ASP A 556 -20.66 10.22 -16.95
C ASP A 556 -20.19 10.26 -15.48
N VAL A 557 -20.70 11.21 -14.69
CA VAL A 557 -20.32 11.43 -13.28
C VAL A 557 -21.41 11.02 -12.28
N ARG A 558 -22.55 10.55 -12.77
CA ARG A 558 -23.72 10.17 -11.96
C ARG A 558 -23.41 9.20 -10.83
N GLN A 559 -22.57 8.19 -11.11
CA GLN A 559 -22.21 7.19 -10.09
C GLN A 559 -21.32 7.78 -9.01
N GLU A 560 -20.41 8.67 -9.38
CA GLU A 560 -19.53 9.38 -8.46
C GLU A 560 -20.33 10.31 -7.55
N ILE A 561 -21.20 11.13 -8.14
CA ILE A 561 -22.12 12.00 -7.41
C ILE A 561 -23.01 11.19 -6.47
N GLY A 562 -23.57 10.08 -6.96
CA GLY A 562 -24.38 9.18 -6.16
C GLY A 562 -23.66 8.67 -4.91
N LYS A 563 -22.36 8.34 -5.01
CA LYS A 563 -21.55 7.94 -3.86
C LYS A 563 -21.33 9.08 -2.87
N VAL A 564 -21.08 10.30 -3.36
CA VAL A 564 -20.87 11.48 -2.50
C VAL A 564 -22.13 11.76 -1.70
N ILE A 565 -23.28 11.85 -2.36
CA ILE A 565 -24.57 12.14 -1.70
C ILE A 565 -24.94 11.00 -0.74
N TYR A 566 -24.74 9.75 -1.16
CA TYR A 566 -25.01 8.60 -0.30
C TYR A 566 -24.18 8.64 0.98
N SER A 567 -22.90 9.00 0.89
CA SER A 567 -22.03 9.18 2.05
C SER A 567 -22.50 10.32 2.96
N GLN A 568 -22.92 11.46 2.37
CA GLN A 568 -23.49 12.58 3.13
C GLN A 568 -24.77 12.17 3.86
N MET A 569 -25.70 11.49 3.17
CA MET A 569 -26.94 11.02 3.78
C MET A 569 -26.72 10.01 4.92
N ILE A 570 -25.67 9.16 4.81
CA ILE A 570 -25.30 8.27 5.93
C ILE A 570 -24.83 9.10 7.13
N ASN A 571 -23.99 10.11 6.91
CA ASN A 571 -23.51 10.96 7.99
C ASN A 571 -24.65 11.75 8.65
N ASP A 572 -25.53 12.35 7.85
CA ASP A 572 -26.70 13.10 8.36
C ASP A 572 -27.63 12.19 9.19
N ALA A 573 -27.89 10.98 8.67
CA ALA A 573 -28.73 10.01 9.39
C ALA A 573 -28.03 9.51 10.68
N LEU A 574 -26.71 9.36 10.66
CA LEU A 574 -25.94 9.03 11.86
C LEU A 574 -26.01 10.15 12.90
N ASP A 575 -25.88 11.40 12.47
CA ASP A 575 -25.98 12.57 13.35
C ASP A 575 -27.37 12.64 14.02
N GLU A 576 -28.45 12.36 13.27
CA GLU A 576 -29.79 12.24 13.84
C GLU A 576 -29.88 11.12 14.89
N TRP A 577 -29.25 9.98 14.64
CA TRP A 577 -29.16 8.89 15.61
C TRP A 577 -28.38 9.33 16.86
N VAL A 578 -27.24 9.97 16.69
CA VAL A 578 -26.40 10.45 17.79
C VAL A 578 -27.14 11.43 18.70
N ILE A 579 -27.94 12.34 18.12
CA ILE A 579 -28.79 13.24 18.91
C ILE A 579 -29.76 12.44 19.78
N LYS A 580 -30.45 11.44 19.23
CA LYS A 580 -31.39 10.59 19.99
C LYS A 580 -30.65 9.74 21.05
N LEU A 581 -29.47 9.23 20.73
CA LEU A 581 -28.68 8.41 21.64
C LEU A 581 -28.15 9.26 22.82
N LYS A 582 -27.77 10.53 22.61
CA LYS A 582 -27.40 11.47 23.69
C LYS A 582 -28.56 11.80 24.63
N GLU A 583 -29.81 11.60 24.24
CA GLU A 583 -30.97 11.72 25.14
C GLU A 583 -31.16 10.48 26.04
N VAL A 584 -30.69 9.31 25.57
CA VAL A 584 -30.85 8.02 26.26
C VAL A 584 -29.63 7.67 27.10
N TYR A 585 -28.44 7.96 26.61
CA TYR A 585 -27.16 7.61 27.23
C TYR A 585 -26.47 8.86 27.79
N GLU A 586 -26.16 8.84 29.07
CA GLU A 586 -25.47 9.94 29.76
C GLU A 586 -24.08 10.14 29.16
N THR A 587 -23.76 11.39 28.77
CA THR A 587 -22.47 11.74 28.19
C THR A 587 -21.84 12.88 29.00
N GLU A 588 -20.64 12.67 29.52
CA GLU A 588 -19.84 13.66 30.22
C GLU A 588 -18.57 13.96 29.43
N VAL A 589 -18.21 15.24 29.28
CA VAL A 589 -16.98 15.68 28.60
C VAL A 589 -16.10 16.39 29.61
N PHE A 590 -14.84 15.96 29.70
CA PHE A 590 -13.87 16.50 30.67
C PHE A 590 -12.83 17.44 30.01
N ILE A 591 -12.68 17.42 28.69
CA ILE A 591 -11.87 18.42 27.97
C ILE A 591 -12.57 19.77 28.06
N VAL A 592 -11.83 20.80 28.48
CA VAL A 592 -12.35 22.17 28.60
C VAL A 592 -11.88 22.98 27.40
N GLN A 593 -12.81 23.68 26.75
CA GLN A 593 -12.46 24.61 25.69
C GLN A 593 -11.84 25.87 26.30
N ASN A 594 -10.65 26.26 25.90
CA ASN A 594 -10.14 27.58 26.18
C ASN A 594 -10.79 28.53 25.15
N ASP A 595 -11.72 29.35 25.59
CA ASP A 595 -12.22 30.49 24.83
C ASP A 595 -11.06 31.51 24.71
N HIS A 596 -10.32 31.43 23.60
CA HIS A 596 -9.37 32.48 23.19
C HIS A 596 -9.70 32.95 21.79
#